data_23f110d87d05fd8b694f9d8c9321fc99
#
_entry.id   23f110d87d05fd8b694f9d8c9321fc99
#
_cell.length_a   1.000
_cell.length_b   1.000
_cell.length_c   1.000
_cell.angle_alpha   90.00
_cell.angle_beta   90.00
_cell.angle_gamma   90.00
#
_symmetry.space_group_name_H-M   'P 1'
#
loop_
_entity.id
_entity.type
_entity.pdbx_description
1 polymer ?
#
loop_
_entity_poly.entity_id
_entity_poly.type
_entity_poly.pdbx_seq_one_letter_code
_entity_poly.pdbx_strand_id
1 'polypeptide(L)'
;ECSVVFLAAGAGQYLRSTLLKRGVSHMATWMACGFLAAGLYIAVVNVLVAAGWVSPNHMIGFISSVLFLVPGFPMVTGMLDISRMDFLAGISRLTYVGLLLISASFAVWLLGSLFHLPLATPAPLTLDPTLDLLLQVLSSGVAAAGFAMLFAASPVACVWGGVIAAVANPARIHMVEAGMPAHMAATIAVFGVGILAEIVAPLHQRKYTRISLSVPAVVTMVPGVLFYRSMSHFASGDMYSAATG
;
A
#
# COMPACT_ATOMS: atom_id res chain seq x y z
N GLU A 1 -11.87 5.63 -11.49
CA GLU A 1 -10.75 4.78 -11.02
C GLU A 1 -11.04 4.16 -9.66
N CYS A 2 -11.32 4.95 -8.61
CA CYS A 2 -11.48 4.45 -7.24
C CYS A 2 -12.49 3.29 -7.12
N SER A 3 -13.62 3.37 -7.80
CA SER A 3 -14.64 2.31 -7.76
C SER A 3 -14.14 1.00 -8.38
N VAL A 4 -13.39 1.09 -9.49
CA VAL A 4 -12.84 -0.09 -10.17
C VAL A 4 -11.73 -0.71 -9.33
N VAL A 5 -10.83 0.13 -8.75
CA VAL A 5 -9.80 -0.33 -7.82
C VAL A 5 -10.41 -1.03 -6.62
N PHE A 6 -11.48 -0.45 -6.04
CA PHE A 6 -12.18 -1.04 -4.90
C PHE A 6 -12.76 -2.44 -5.22
N LEU A 7 -13.42 -2.57 -6.37
CA LEU A 7 -13.98 -3.86 -6.80
C LEU A 7 -12.88 -4.89 -7.08
N ALA A 8 -11.83 -4.49 -7.80
CA ALA A 8 -10.72 -5.37 -8.15
C ALA A 8 -9.94 -5.83 -6.91
N ALA A 9 -9.60 -4.90 -6.00
CA ALA A 9 -8.94 -5.22 -4.74
C ALA A 9 -9.83 -6.06 -3.82
N GLY A 10 -11.15 -5.79 -3.77
CA GLY A 10 -12.13 -6.56 -3.02
C GLY A 10 -12.22 -8.01 -3.50
N ALA A 11 -12.29 -8.22 -4.83
CA ALA A 11 -12.26 -9.55 -5.43
C ALA A 11 -10.95 -10.29 -5.12
N GLY A 12 -9.81 -9.60 -5.22
CA GLY A 12 -8.50 -10.12 -4.87
C GLY A 12 -8.41 -10.53 -3.40
N GLN A 13 -8.92 -9.70 -2.48
CA GLN A 13 -8.94 -10.00 -1.05
C GLN A 13 -9.87 -11.18 -0.71
N TYR A 14 -11.02 -11.29 -1.38
CA TYR A 14 -11.90 -12.43 -1.25
C TYR A 14 -11.21 -13.74 -1.68
N LEU A 15 -10.54 -13.71 -2.84
CA LEU A 15 -9.75 -14.84 -3.32
C LEU A 15 -8.64 -15.20 -2.31
N ARG A 16 -7.91 -14.21 -1.81
CA ARG A 16 -6.86 -14.40 -0.80
C ARG A 16 -7.40 -15.15 0.42
N SER A 17 -8.51 -14.69 0.99
CA SER A 17 -9.10 -15.33 2.17
C SER A 17 -9.54 -16.77 1.89
N THR A 18 -10.04 -17.04 0.68
CA THR A 18 -10.50 -18.37 0.25
C THR A 18 -9.33 -19.34 0.05
N LEU A 19 -8.28 -18.89 -0.64
CA LEU A 19 -7.10 -19.72 -0.91
C LEU A 19 -6.33 -20.07 0.37
N LEU A 20 -6.17 -19.10 1.27
CA LEU A 20 -5.51 -19.34 2.57
C LEU A 20 -6.32 -20.32 3.43
N LYS A 21 -7.65 -20.24 3.44
CA LYS A 21 -8.51 -21.22 4.14
C LYS A 21 -8.39 -22.63 3.55
N ARG A 22 -8.05 -22.75 2.26
CA ARG A 22 -7.82 -24.04 1.58
C ARG A 22 -6.39 -24.56 1.75
N GLY A 23 -5.54 -23.88 2.50
CA GLY A 23 -4.16 -24.31 2.75
C GLY A 23 -3.21 -24.09 1.56
N VAL A 24 -3.56 -23.27 0.59
CA VAL A 24 -2.67 -22.91 -0.52
C VAL A 24 -1.50 -22.11 0.01
N SER A 25 -0.29 -22.35 -0.54
CA SER A 25 0.91 -21.62 -0.13
C SER A 25 0.74 -20.10 -0.26
N HIS A 26 1.34 -19.33 0.64
CA HIS A 26 1.21 -17.88 0.66
C HIS A 26 1.72 -17.25 -0.64
N MET A 27 2.86 -17.71 -1.18
CA MET A 27 3.43 -17.17 -2.42
C MET A 27 2.48 -17.37 -3.62
N ALA A 28 1.94 -18.59 -3.79
CA ALA A 28 0.97 -18.86 -4.85
C ALA A 28 -0.32 -18.05 -4.67
N THR A 29 -0.77 -17.88 -3.43
CA THR A 29 -1.92 -17.04 -3.12
C THR A 29 -1.68 -15.58 -3.48
N TRP A 30 -0.53 -15.00 -3.12
CA TRP A 30 -0.18 -13.62 -3.47
C TRP A 30 -0.10 -13.40 -4.97
N MET A 31 0.54 -14.32 -5.68
CA MET A 31 0.62 -14.28 -7.14
C MET A 31 -0.76 -14.38 -7.79
N ALA A 32 -1.58 -15.35 -7.40
CA ALA A 32 -2.94 -15.52 -7.93
C ALA A 32 -3.85 -14.30 -7.67
N CYS A 33 -3.77 -13.72 -6.46
CA CYS A 33 -4.52 -12.51 -6.10
C CYS A 33 -4.05 -11.29 -6.88
N GLY A 34 -2.74 -11.16 -7.14
CA GLY A 34 -2.18 -10.11 -7.98
C GLY A 34 -2.70 -10.22 -9.42
N PHE A 35 -2.69 -11.41 -10.00
CA PHE A 35 -3.26 -11.65 -11.33
C PHE A 35 -4.75 -11.33 -11.41
N LEU A 36 -5.53 -11.78 -10.41
CA LEU A 36 -6.97 -11.49 -10.39
C LEU A 36 -7.23 -10.00 -10.26
N ALA A 37 -6.63 -9.32 -9.29
CA ALA A 37 -6.91 -7.92 -9.03
C ALA A 37 -6.46 -7.02 -10.19
N ALA A 38 -5.21 -7.15 -10.63
CA ALA A 38 -4.70 -6.37 -11.76
C ALA A 38 -5.40 -6.72 -13.07
N GLY A 39 -5.64 -8.00 -13.35
CA GLY A 39 -6.34 -8.45 -14.55
C GLY A 39 -7.79 -7.97 -14.60
N LEU A 40 -8.53 -8.04 -13.49
CA LEU A 40 -9.90 -7.52 -13.40
C LEU A 40 -9.94 -6.01 -13.61
N TYR A 41 -9.00 -5.26 -13.00
CA TYR A 41 -8.87 -3.82 -13.22
C TYR A 41 -8.66 -3.49 -14.69
N ILE A 42 -7.67 -4.14 -15.33
CA ILE A 42 -7.34 -3.94 -16.74
C ILE A 42 -8.55 -4.28 -17.63
N ALA A 43 -9.22 -5.38 -17.39
CA ALA A 43 -10.39 -5.80 -18.17
C ALA A 43 -11.53 -4.78 -18.08
N VAL A 44 -11.89 -4.33 -16.87
CA VAL A 44 -12.97 -3.36 -16.66
C VAL A 44 -12.61 -2.01 -17.28
N VAL A 45 -11.38 -1.50 -17.06
CA VAL A 45 -10.97 -0.20 -17.63
C VAL A 45 -10.90 -0.26 -19.15
N ASN A 46 -10.44 -1.36 -19.76
CA ASN A 46 -10.47 -1.53 -21.21
C ASN A 46 -11.90 -1.44 -21.78
N VAL A 47 -12.88 -2.07 -21.12
CA VAL A 47 -14.28 -1.95 -21.53
C VAL A 47 -14.78 -0.52 -21.41
N LEU A 48 -14.46 0.19 -20.34
CA LEU A 48 -14.85 1.59 -20.12
C LEU A 48 -14.19 2.54 -21.13
N VAL A 49 -12.94 2.29 -21.50
CA VAL A 49 -12.23 3.05 -22.54
C VAL A 49 -12.85 2.78 -23.92
N ALA A 50 -13.16 1.52 -24.24
CA ALA A 50 -13.82 1.17 -25.49
C ALA A 50 -15.23 1.78 -25.61
N ALA A 51 -15.92 1.93 -24.48
CA ALA A 51 -17.22 2.62 -24.42
C ALA A 51 -17.10 4.16 -24.46
N GLY A 52 -15.89 4.72 -24.45
CA GLY A 52 -15.65 6.17 -24.47
C GLY A 52 -15.94 6.89 -23.14
N TRP A 53 -16.11 6.15 -22.04
CA TRP A 53 -16.46 6.71 -20.73
C TRP A 53 -15.23 7.17 -19.94
N VAL A 54 -14.06 6.62 -20.23
CA VAL A 54 -12.83 6.83 -19.47
C VAL A 54 -11.64 6.99 -20.42
N SER A 55 -10.69 7.87 -20.07
CA SER A 55 -9.46 8.05 -20.83
C SER A 55 -8.50 6.85 -20.68
N PRO A 56 -7.69 6.50 -21.69
CA PRO A 56 -6.65 5.46 -21.59
C PRO A 56 -5.63 5.69 -20.48
N ASN A 57 -5.43 6.93 -20.04
CA ASN A 57 -4.50 7.27 -18.94
C ASN A 57 -4.85 6.59 -17.61
N HIS A 58 -6.11 6.19 -17.43
CA HIS A 58 -6.56 5.47 -16.21
C HIS A 58 -6.05 4.02 -16.12
N MET A 59 -5.43 3.50 -17.17
CA MET A 59 -4.80 2.17 -17.13
C MET A 59 -3.69 2.06 -16.05
N ILE A 60 -3.02 3.15 -15.72
CA ILE A 60 -1.96 3.20 -14.68
C ILE A 60 -2.47 2.74 -13.31
N GLY A 61 -3.76 2.88 -13.04
CA GLY A 61 -4.39 2.47 -11.78
C GLY A 61 -4.34 0.96 -11.47
N PHE A 62 -3.94 0.10 -12.42
CA PHE A 62 -3.84 -1.35 -12.18
C PHE A 62 -2.87 -1.70 -11.04
N ILE A 63 -1.79 -0.93 -10.85
CA ILE A 63 -0.87 -1.09 -9.72
C ILE A 63 -1.58 -0.82 -8.39
N SER A 64 -2.47 0.18 -8.36
CA SER A 64 -3.24 0.52 -7.16
C SER A 64 -4.16 -0.63 -6.71
N SER A 65 -4.67 -1.43 -7.66
CA SER A 65 -5.56 -2.56 -7.37
C SER A 65 -4.88 -3.70 -6.61
N VAL A 66 -3.53 -3.77 -6.62
CA VAL A 66 -2.74 -4.82 -5.93
C VAL A 66 -2.10 -4.34 -4.63
N LEU A 67 -2.26 -3.08 -4.24
CA LEU A 67 -1.62 -2.53 -3.02
C LEU A 67 -2.06 -3.23 -1.73
N PHE A 68 -3.25 -3.84 -1.69
CA PHE A 68 -3.70 -4.62 -0.54
C PHE A 68 -2.84 -5.86 -0.27
N LEU A 69 -2.03 -6.29 -1.24
CA LEU A 69 -1.09 -7.42 -1.10
C LEU A 69 0.22 -7.01 -0.42
N VAL A 70 0.47 -5.73 -0.20
CA VAL A 70 1.67 -5.28 0.52
C VAL A 70 1.62 -5.79 1.96
N PRO A 71 2.54 -6.67 2.38
CA PRO A 71 2.53 -7.27 3.70
C PRO A 71 3.08 -6.31 4.76
N GLY A 72 2.43 -5.16 4.93
CA GLY A 72 2.92 -4.05 5.76
C GLY A 72 3.09 -4.42 7.23
N PHE A 73 2.17 -5.21 7.80
CA PHE A 73 2.27 -5.61 9.22
C PHE A 73 3.54 -6.44 9.50
N PRO A 74 3.83 -7.55 8.81
CA PRO A 74 5.06 -8.29 9.03
C PRO A 74 6.32 -7.48 8.67
N MET A 75 6.23 -6.51 7.76
CA MET A 75 7.34 -5.62 7.44
C MET A 75 7.69 -4.71 8.61
N VAL A 76 6.71 -4.02 9.19
CA VAL A 76 6.93 -3.14 10.35
C VAL A 76 7.37 -3.94 11.56
N THR A 77 6.73 -5.09 11.84
CA THR A 77 7.11 -5.93 12.98
C THR A 77 8.50 -6.57 12.82
N GLY A 78 8.90 -6.94 11.61
CA GLY A 78 10.25 -7.43 11.34
C GLY A 78 11.33 -6.37 11.60
N MET A 79 11.08 -5.11 11.23
CA MET A 79 11.96 -4.00 11.57
C MET A 79 12.03 -3.74 13.09
N LEU A 80 10.88 -3.85 13.79
CA LEU A 80 10.84 -3.74 15.25
C LEU A 80 11.63 -4.84 15.94
N ASP A 81 11.58 -6.08 15.43
CA ASP A 81 12.36 -7.19 15.98
C ASP A 81 13.87 -6.93 15.82
N ILE A 82 14.30 -6.46 14.65
CA ILE A 82 15.70 -6.05 14.44
C ILE A 82 16.12 -4.95 15.42
N SER A 83 15.26 -3.93 15.60
CA SER A 83 15.56 -2.83 16.52
C SER A 83 15.70 -3.26 17.99
N ARG A 84 15.10 -4.41 18.34
CA ARG A 84 15.20 -5.07 19.64
C ARG A 84 16.32 -6.10 19.72
N MET A 85 17.22 -6.15 18.73
CA MET A 85 18.30 -7.13 18.60
C MET A 85 17.84 -8.57 18.38
N ASP A 86 16.56 -8.83 18.10
CA ASP A 86 16.06 -10.14 17.67
C ASP A 86 16.22 -10.31 16.16
N PHE A 87 17.47 -10.45 15.74
CA PHE A 87 17.83 -10.54 14.33
C PHE A 87 17.24 -11.78 13.65
N LEU A 88 17.15 -12.91 14.35
CA LEU A 88 16.64 -14.15 13.76
C LEU A 88 15.17 -14.00 13.38
N ALA A 89 14.33 -13.49 14.27
CA ALA A 89 12.92 -13.24 14.00
C ALA A 89 12.73 -12.14 12.95
N GLY A 90 13.48 -11.03 13.07
CA GLY A 90 13.38 -9.90 12.16
C GLY A 90 13.77 -10.26 10.72
N ILE A 91 14.93 -10.90 10.52
CA ILE A 91 15.40 -11.31 9.18
C ILE A 91 14.46 -12.33 8.56
N SER A 92 13.98 -13.33 9.33
CA SER A 92 13.04 -14.32 8.83
C SER A 92 11.75 -13.68 8.33
N ARG A 93 11.19 -12.70 9.07
CA ARG A 93 9.99 -11.96 8.66
C ARG A 93 10.24 -11.10 7.43
N LEU A 94 11.37 -10.40 7.35
CA LEU A 94 11.68 -9.56 6.20
C LEU A 94 11.95 -10.39 4.94
N THR A 95 12.60 -11.55 5.07
CA THR A 95 12.76 -12.49 3.96
C THR A 95 11.41 -12.99 3.45
N TYR A 96 10.51 -13.37 4.37
CA TYR A 96 9.14 -13.76 4.01
C TYR A 96 8.38 -12.62 3.30
N VAL A 97 8.47 -11.39 3.80
CA VAL A 97 7.91 -10.20 3.15
C VAL A 97 8.46 -10.03 1.74
N GLY A 98 9.78 -10.13 1.57
CA GLY A 98 10.43 -10.02 0.25
C GLY A 98 9.89 -11.04 -0.74
N LEU A 99 9.75 -12.30 -0.32
CA LEU A 99 9.21 -13.36 -1.18
C LEU A 99 7.75 -13.10 -1.58
N LEU A 100 6.91 -12.59 -0.67
CA LEU A 100 5.53 -12.23 -0.98
C LEU A 100 5.46 -11.05 -1.97
N LEU A 101 6.29 -10.03 -1.75
CA LEU A 101 6.36 -8.87 -2.66
C LEU A 101 6.83 -9.26 -4.05
N ILE A 102 7.86 -10.11 -4.16
CA ILE A 102 8.33 -10.64 -5.46
C ILE A 102 7.21 -11.42 -6.15
N SER A 103 6.48 -12.28 -5.43
CA SER A 103 5.36 -13.06 -5.99
C SER A 103 4.24 -12.16 -6.54
N ALA A 104 3.87 -11.10 -5.81
CA ALA A 104 2.87 -10.14 -6.28
C ALA A 104 3.40 -9.28 -7.45
N SER A 105 4.67 -8.85 -7.39
CA SER A 105 5.30 -8.07 -8.44
C SER A 105 5.39 -8.81 -9.77
N PHE A 106 5.61 -10.13 -9.74
CA PHE A 106 5.60 -10.95 -10.95
C PHE A 106 4.27 -10.86 -11.69
N ALA A 107 3.15 -10.89 -10.97
CA ALA A 107 1.82 -10.73 -11.57
C ALA A 107 1.64 -9.34 -12.21
N VAL A 108 2.08 -8.28 -11.51
CA VAL A 108 2.02 -6.90 -12.01
C VAL A 108 2.88 -6.74 -13.26
N TRP A 109 4.11 -7.22 -13.21
CA TRP A 109 5.04 -7.16 -14.35
C TRP A 109 4.52 -7.91 -15.56
N LEU A 110 4.06 -9.15 -15.37
CA LEU A 110 3.60 -9.98 -16.49
C LEU A 110 2.38 -9.37 -17.18
N LEU A 111 1.40 -8.88 -16.42
CA LEU A 111 0.23 -8.21 -16.98
C LEU A 111 0.60 -6.86 -17.61
N GLY A 112 1.47 -6.08 -16.97
CA GLY A 112 1.98 -4.83 -17.54
C GLY A 112 2.69 -5.04 -18.89
N SER A 113 3.53 -6.06 -18.98
CA SER A 113 4.24 -6.44 -20.21
C SER A 113 3.29 -6.97 -21.29
N LEU A 114 2.33 -7.82 -20.91
CA LEU A 114 1.40 -8.44 -21.86
C LEU A 114 0.46 -7.39 -22.51
N PHE A 115 0.03 -6.40 -21.74
CA PHE A 115 -0.85 -5.34 -22.21
C PHE A 115 -0.11 -4.05 -22.59
N HIS A 116 1.22 -4.05 -22.59
CA HIS A 116 2.08 -2.89 -22.89
C HIS A 116 1.69 -1.63 -22.08
N LEU A 117 1.38 -1.83 -20.80
CA LEU A 117 0.91 -0.73 -19.95
C LEU A 117 2.07 0.17 -19.51
N PRO A 118 1.86 1.50 -19.51
CA PRO A 118 2.86 2.43 -19.04
C PRO A 118 3.06 2.28 -17.51
N LEU A 119 4.31 2.15 -17.08
CA LEU A 119 4.69 2.14 -15.64
C LEU A 119 4.98 3.56 -15.12
N ALA A 120 4.83 4.57 -15.99
CA ALA A 120 5.10 5.97 -15.65
C ALA A 120 4.24 6.47 -14.49
N THR A 121 4.76 7.47 -13.76
CA THR A 121 3.95 8.21 -12.78
C THR A 121 2.84 8.98 -13.50
N PRO A 122 1.59 8.92 -13.02
CA PRO A 122 0.55 9.79 -13.56
C PRO A 122 0.96 11.25 -13.40
N ALA A 123 0.58 12.09 -14.37
CA ALA A 123 0.75 13.53 -14.22
C ALA A 123 0.00 14.02 -12.98
N PRO A 124 0.59 14.93 -12.17
CA PRO A 124 -0.09 15.48 -11.01
C PRO A 124 -1.38 16.18 -11.45
N LEU A 125 -2.47 15.91 -10.72
CA LEU A 125 -3.74 16.60 -10.92
C LEU A 125 -3.59 18.02 -10.39
N THR A 126 -3.92 19.00 -11.21
CA THR A 126 -4.01 20.41 -10.78
C THR A 126 -5.36 20.63 -10.09
N LEU A 127 -5.40 20.39 -8.78
CA LEU A 127 -6.58 20.61 -7.96
C LEU A 127 -6.42 21.92 -7.16
N ASP A 128 -7.55 22.45 -6.67
CA ASP A 128 -7.53 23.50 -5.67
C ASP A 128 -6.80 22.97 -4.42
N PRO A 129 -5.85 23.74 -3.82
CA PRO A 129 -5.06 23.29 -2.67
C PRO A 129 -5.90 22.80 -1.48
N THR A 130 -7.05 23.41 -1.24
CA THR A 130 -7.98 22.99 -0.18
C THR A 130 -8.63 21.65 -0.47
N LEU A 131 -9.04 21.45 -1.71
CA LEU A 131 -9.63 20.17 -2.15
C LEU A 131 -8.59 19.06 -2.13
N ASP A 132 -7.36 19.34 -2.58
CA ASP A 132 -6.26 18.38 -2.57
C ASP A 132 -5.92 17.93 -1.15
N LEU A 133 -5.77 18.87 -0.21
CA LEU A 133 -5.54 18.55 1.20
C LEU A 133 -6.68 17.70 1.78
N LEU A 134 -7.93 18.06 1.49
CA LEU A 134 -9.09 17.32 1.98
C LEU A 134 -9.10 15.87 1.46
N LEU A 135 -8.79 15.69 0.18
CA LEU A 135 -8.68 14.36 -0.42
C LEU A 135 -7.52 13.55 0.16
N GLN A 136 -6.37 14.19 0.41
CA GLN A 136 -5.22 13.54 1.07
C GLN A 136 -5.56 13.08 2.49
N VAL A 137 -6.23 13.92 3.28
CA VAL A 137 -6.68 13.61 4.65
C VAL A 137 -7.66 12.43 4.65
N LEU A 138 -8.71 12.51 3.82
CA LEU A 138 -9.74 11.48 3.75
C LEU A 138 -9.19 10.15 3.24
N SER A 139 -8.42 10.17 2.14
CA SER A 139 -7.85 8.94 1.55
C SER A 139 -6.86 8.27 2.50
N SER A 140 -6.01 9.04 3.17
CA SER A 140 -5.05 8.52 4.15
C SER A 140 -5.75 7.88 5.35
N GLY A 141 -6.79 8.53 5.86
CA GLY A 141 -7.59 8.01 6.98
C GLY A 141 -8.31 6.71 6.62
N VAL A 142 -8.99 6.68 5.47
CA VAL A 142 -9.70 5.50 4.98
C VAL A 142 -8.74 4.35 4.69
N ALA A 143 -7.59 4.64 4.07
CA ALA A 143 -6.58 3.62 3.78
C ALA A 143 -6.03 2.97 5.07
N ALA A 144 -5.66 3.78 6.07
CA ALA A 144 -5.16 3.25 7.34
C ALA A 144 -6.23 2.46 8.12
N ALA A 145 -7.47 2.94 8.14
CA ALA A 145 -8.58 2.20 8.73
C ALA A 145 -8.79 0.85 8.01
N GLY A 146 -8.71 0.83 6.69
CA GLY A 146 -8.77 -0.40 5.89
C GLY A 146 -7.64 -1.38 6.21
N PHE A 147 -6.40 -0.91 6.32
CA PHE A 147 -5.28 -1.76 6.77
C PHE A 147 -5.47 -2.27 8.19
N ALA A 148 -5.97 -1.44 9.11
CA ALA A 148 -6.28 -1.88 10.47
C ALA A 148 -7.33 -3.01 10.47
N MET A 149 -8.36 -2.92 9.63
CA MET A 149 -9.35 -4.00 9.45
C MET A 149 -8.71 -5.27 8.88
N LEU A 150 -7.80 -5.16 7.91
CA LEU A 150 -7.05 -6.30 7.38
C LEU A 150 -6.20 -7.00 8.44
N PHE A 151 -5.73 -6.25 9.44
CA PHE A 151 -4.96 -6.78 10.58
C PHE A 151 -5.85 -7.24 11.74
N ALA A 152 -7.16 -7.35 11.52
CA ALA A 152 -8.15 -7.74 12.53
C ALA A 152 -8.13 -6.86 13.79
N ALA A 153 -7.81 -5.57 13.63
CA ALA A 153 -7.88 -4.61 14.72
C ALA A 153 -9.34 -4.33 15.14
N SER A 154 -9.53 -3.89 16.38
CA SER A 154 -10.86 -3.51 16.86
C SER A 154 -11.40 -2.29 16.12
N PRO A 155 -12.72 -2.09 15.99
CA PRO A 155 -13.30 -0.95 15.28
C PRO A 155 -12.77 0.41 15.77
N VAL A 156 -12.59 0.55 17.07
CA VAL A 156 -12.04 1.79 17.67
C VAL A 156 -10.57 1.99 17.28
N ALA A 157 -9.76 0.93 17.24
CA ALA A 157 -8.37 1.02 16.79
C ALA A 157 -8.30 1.36 15.28
N CYS A 158 -9.26 0.88 14.47
CA CYS A 158 -9.37 1.26 13.06
C CYS A 158 -9.62 2.77 12.90
N VAL A 159 -10.53 3.33 13.67
CA VAL A 159 -10.83 4.77 13.64
C VAL A 159 -9.61 5.59 14.05
N TRP A 160 -8.98 5.26 15.18
CA TRP A 160 -7.82 6.02 15.65
C TRP A 160 -6.59 5.86 14.75
N GLY A 161 -6.34 4.67 14.23
CA GLY A 161 -5.30 4.46 13.20
C GLY A 161 -5.55 5.31 11.96
N GLY A 162 -6.83 5.41 11.54
CA GLY A 162 -7.26 6.29 10.46
C GLY A 162 -7.02 7.78 10.77
N VAL A 163 -7.39 8.25 11.96
CA VAL A 163 -7.17 9.66 12.38
C VAL A 163 -5.68 10.00 12.42
N ILE A 164 -4.86 9.12 12.98
CA ILE A 164 -3.40 9.33 13.03
C ILE A 164 -2.82 9.43 11.61
N ALA A 165 -3.22 8.54 10.69
CA ALA A 165 -2.77 8.57 9.30
C ALA A 165 -3.27 9.81 8.55
N ALA A 166 -4.51 10.24 8.80
CA ALA A 166 -5.12 11.43 8.20
C ALA A 166 -4.35 12.72 8.52
N VAL A 167 -3.60 12.73 9.62
CA VAL A 167 -2.72 13.87 9.98
C VAL A 167 -1.31 13.64 9.44
N ALA A 168 -0.73 12.48 9.68
CA ALA A 168 0.68 12.24 9.45
C ALA A 168 1.05 12.06 7.95
N ASN A 169 0.18 11.41 7.15
CA ASN A 169 0.50 11.18 5.75
C ASN A 169 0.39 12.43 4.86
N PRO A 170 -0.62 13.30 5.00
CA PRO A 170 -0.62 14.60 4.31
C PRO A 170 0.58 15.47 4.72
N ALA A 171 0.95 15.50 5.99
CA ALA A 171 2.15 16.21 6.43
C ALA A 171 3.41 15.69 5.72
N ARG A 172 3.56 14.36 5.55
CA ARG A 172 4.62 13.75 4.78
C ARG A 172 4.61 14.21 3.31
N ILE A 173 3.43 14.22 2.68
CA ILE A 173 3.28 14.62 1.28
C ILE A 173 3.73 16.07 1.11
N HIS A 174 3.26 16.99 1.94
CA HIS A 174 3.65 18.40 1.87
C HIS A 174 5.13 18.62 2.17
N MET A 175 5.76 17.84 3.04
CA MET A 175 7.22 17.91 3.24
C MET A 175 7.96 17.52 1.96
N VAL A 176 7.49 16.53 1.22
CA VAL A 176 8.09 16.14 -0.07
C VAL A 176 7.87 17.22 -1.13
N GLU A 177 6.67 17.79 -1.22
CA GLU A 177 6.35 18.91 -2.12
C GLU A 177 7.19 20.17 -1.83
N ALA A 178 7.53 20.39 -0.56
CA ALA A 178 8.44 21.45 -0.13
C ALA A 178 9.92 21.16 -0.45
N GLY A 179 10.23 20.06 -1.14
CA GLY A 179 11.58 19.70 -1.58
C GLY A 179 12.35 18.80 -0.61
N MET A 180 11.73 18.30 0.45
CA MET A 180 12.37 17.34 1.35
C MET A 180 12.50 15.97 0.68
N PRO A 181 13.65 15.27 0.80
CA PRO A 181 13.78 13.90 0.30
C PRO A 181 12.72 12.97 0.91
N ALA A 182 12.10 12.13 0.07
CA ALA A 182 10.95 11.31 0.47
C ALA A 182 11.23 10.39 1.69
N HIS A 183 12.45 9.86 1.81
CA HIS A 183 12.86 9.03 2.95
C HIS A 183 12.95 9.84 4.26
N MET A 184 13.39 11.10 4.21
CA MET A 184 13.43 11.98 5.39
C MET A 184 12.02 12.37 5.82
N ALA A 185 11.18 12.78 4.87
CA ALA A 185 9.78 13.10 5.12
C ALA A 185 9.03 11.90 5.74
N ALA A 186 9.25 10.69 5.20
CA ALA A 186 8.66 9.47 5.75
C ALA A 186 9.16 9.19 7.18
N THR A 187 10.45 9.36 7.46
CA THR A 187 11.02 9.17 8.80
C THR A 187 10.39 10.11 9.83
N ILE A 188 10.29 11.40 9.49
CA ILE A 188 9.68 12.41 10.36
C ILE A 188 8.18 12.09 10.60
N ALA A 189 7.46 11.75 9.54
CA ALA A 189 6.04 11.41 9.64
C ALA A 189 5.81 10.16 10.50
N VAL A 190 6.60 9.09 10.32
CA VAL A 190 6.52 7.86 11.13
C VAL A 190 6.84 8.16 12.60
N PHE A 191 7.82 9.02 12.89
CA PHE A 191 8.09 9.48 14.25
C PHE A 191 6.88 10.21 14.84
N GLY A 192 6.25 11.10 14.06
CA GLY A 192 5.00 11.76 14.43
C GLY A 192 3.86 10.77 14.71
N VAL A 193 3.71 9.72 13.90
CA VAL A 193 2.75 8.62 14.15
C VAL A 193 3.00 7.97 15.51
N GLY A 194 4.27 7.72 15.86
CA GLY A 194 4.64 7.17 17.16
C GLY A 194 4.20 8.05 18.32
N ILE A 195 4.44 9.36 18.23
CA ILE A 195 4.02 10.35 19.24
C ILE A 195 2.48 10.39 19.33
N LEU A 196 1.77 10.46 18.22
CA LEU A 196 0.31 10.49 18.21
C LEU A 196 -0.29 9.21 18.80
N ALA A 197 0.28 8.06 18.49
CA ALA A 197 -0.14 6.78 19.07
C ALA A 197 0.10 6.73 20.58
N GLU A 198 1.18 7.35 21.07
CA GLU A 198 1.48 7.47 22.51
C GLU A 198 0.45 8.34 23.23
N ILE A 199 0.03 9.44 22.60
CA ILE A 199 -0.98 10.37 23.16
C ILE A 199 -2.36 9.71 23.18
N VAL A 200 -2.72 8.96 22.13
CA VAL A 200 -4.04 8.34 21.98
C VAL A 200 -4.21 7.10 22.84
N ALA A 201 -3.16 6.28 22.99
CA ALA A 201 -3.25 5.02 23.74
C ALA A 201 -3.77 5.16 25.19
N PRO A 202 -3.35 6.16 26.00
CA PRO A 202 -3.85 6.38 27.36
C PRO A 202 -5.31 6.84 27.42
N LEU A 203 -5.80 7.57 26.40
CA LEU A 203 -7.18 8.09 26.38
C LEU A 203 -8.24 6.97 26.47
N HIS A 204 -7.86 5.75 26.10
CA HIS A 204 -8.72 4.57 26.18
C HIS A 204 -8.25 3.58 27.27
N GLN A 205 -7.73 4.08 28.40
CA GLN A 205 -7.26 3.28 29.52
C GLN A 205 -6.26 2.17 29.13
N ARG A 206 -5.41 2.44 28.14
CA ARG A 206 -4.44 1.51 27.54
C ARG A 206 -5.06 0.22 27.00
N LYS A 207 -6.34 0.23 26.67
CA LYS A 207 -7.07 -0.90 26.10
C LYS A 207 -6.50 -1.30 24.73
N TYR A 208 -5.83 -0.37 24.03
CA TYR A 208 -5.22 -0.59 22.73
C TYR A 208 -3.71 -0.41 22.84
N THR A 209 -2.96 -1.32 22.21
CA THR A 209 -1.50 -1.22 22.19
C THR A 209 -1.07 -0.11 21.22
N ARG A 210 0.03 0.57 21.49
CA ARG A 210 0.63 1.56 20.60
C ARG A 210 0.85 1.00 19.19
N ILE A 211 1.27 -0.26 19.10
CA ILE A 211 1.51 -0.97 17.84
C ILE A 211 0.22 -1.10 17.03
N SER A 212 -0.91 -1.44 17.65
CA SER A 212 -2.19 -1.56 16.93
C SER A 212 -2.71 -0.23 16.38
N LEU A 213 -2.30 0.89 16.96
CA LEU A 213 -2.65 2.24 16.49
C LEU A 213 -1.66 2.77 15.44
N SER A 214 -0.36 2.54 15.63
CA SER A 214 0.68 3.10 14.78
C SER A 214 0.90 2.30 13.49
N VAL A 215 0.89 0.96 13.54
CA VAL A 215 1.23 0.12 12.38
C VAL A 215 0.33 0.39 11.17
N PRO A 216 -1.01 0.47 11.28
CA PRO A 216 -1.86 0.79 10.13
C PRO A 216 -1.54 2.14 9.50
N ALA A 217 -1.24 3.15 10.32
CA ALA A 217 -0.87 4.47 9.83
C ALA A 217 0.50 4.47 9.13
N VAL A 218 1.49 3.76 9.68
CA VAL A 218 2.82 3.60 9.06
C VAL A 218 2.73 2.87 7.73
N VAL A 219 1.89 1.85 7.63
CA VAL A 219 1.73 1.06 6.39
C VAL A 219 1.23 1.90 5.22
N THR A 220 0.43 2.94 5.45
CA THR A 220 0.02 3.86 4.37
C THR A 220 1.17 4.67 3.78
N MET A 221 2.27 4.81 4.51
CA MET A 221 3.47 5.53 4.07
C MET A 221 4.52 4.63 3.42
N VAL A 222 4.30 3.29 3.46
CA VAL A 222 5.18 2.33 2.80
C VAL A 222 5.09 2.52 1.29
N PRO A 223 6.23 2.65 0.60
CA PRO A 223 6.28 2.94 -0.84
C PRO A 223 5.95 1.70 -1.69
N GLY A 224 4.77 1.10 -1.49
CA GLY A 224 4.36 -0.12 -2.20
C GLY A 224 4.28 0.05 -3.71
N VAL A 225 3.80 1.20 -4.18
CA VAL A 225 3.76 1.52 -5.63
C VAL A 225 5.16 1.58 -6.21
N LEU A 226 6.09 2.26 -5.53
CA LEU A 226 7.48 2.37 -5.96
C LEU A 226 8.13 0.99 -6.02
N PHE A 227 7.87 0.13 -5.04
CA PHE A 227 8.39 -1.23 -5.04
C PHE A 227 7.93 -2.03 -6.28
N TYR A 228 6.62 -2.01 -6.58
CA TYR A 228 6.10 -2.73 -7.76
C TYR A 228 6.65 -2.16 -9.07
N ARG A 229 6.83 -0.85 -9.19
CA ARG A 229 7.45 -0.21 -10.36
C ARG A 229 8.92 -0.60 -10.49
N SER A 230 9.71 -0.46 -9.44
CA SER A 230 11.13 -0.85 -9.44
C SER A 230 11.31 -2.30 -9.85
N MET A 231 10.49 -3.21 -9.32
CA MET A 231 10.53 -4.63 -9.69
C MET A 231 10.15 -4.87 -11.16
N SER A 232 9.18 -4.12 -11.69
CA SER A 232 8.80 -4.21 -13.09
C SER A 232 9.91 -3.69 -14.02
N HIS A 233 10.56 -2.59 -13.69
CA HIS A 233 11.72 -2.06 -14.42
C HIS A 233 12.91 -3.03 -14.36
N PHE A 234 13.17 -3.61 -13.18
CA PHE A 234 14.20 -4.64 -13.03
C PHE A 234 13.94 -5.85 -13.94
N ALA A 235 12.71 -6.36 -13.96
CA ALA A 235 12.33 -7.50 -14.78
C ALA A 235 12.37 -7.21 -16.29
N SER A 236 12.18 -5.94 -16.70
CA SER A 236 12.32 -5.51 -18.09
C SER A 236 13.78 -5.19 -18.49
N GLY A 237 14.74 -5.31 -17.58
CA GLY A 237 16.16 -5.06 -17.82
C GLY A 237 16.60 -3.60 -17.72
N ASP A 238 15.70 -2.69 -17.35
CA ASP A 238 16.00 -1.27 -17.11
C ASP A 238 16.49 -1.06 -15.68
N MET A 239 17.76 -1.33 -15.47
CA MET A 239 18.41 -1.23 -14.16
C MET A 239 18.45 0.19 -13.60
N TYR A 240 18.52 1.21 -14.45
CA TYR A 240 18.57 2.60 -14.00
C TYR A 240 17.21 3.04 -13.41
N SER A 241 16.13 2.82 -14.15
CA SER A 241 14.78 3.11 -13.66
C SER A 241 14.38 2.24 -12.46
N ALA A 242 14.87 1.00 -12.40
CA ALA A 242 14.67 0.13 -11.23
C ALA A 242 15.30 0.69 -9.94
N ALA A 243 16.44 1.38 -10.04
CA ALA A 243 17.15 1.94 -8.91
C ALA A 243 16.60 3.31 -8.46
N THR A 244 15.98 4.05 -9.38
CA THR A 244 15.47 5.40 -9.11
C THR A 244 13.99 5.43 -8.74
N GLY A 245 13.23 4.35 -8.99
CA GLY A 245 11.82 4.16 -8.58
C GLY A 245 10.84 4.70 -9.56
#